data_6d8af6cc7138ad39bfc6071efd2a53a7
#
_entry.id   6d8af6cc7138ad39bfc6071efd2a53a7
#
_cell.length_a   1.000
_cell.length_b   1.000
_cell.length_c   1.000
_cell.angle_alpha   90.00
_cell.angle_beta   90.00
_cell.angle_gamma   90.00
#
_symmetry.space_group_name_H-M   'P 1'
#
loop_
_entity.id
_entity.type
_entity.pdbx_description
1 polymer ?
#
loop_
_entity_poly.entity_id
_entity_poly.type
_entity_poly.pdbx_seq_one_letter_code
_entity_poly.pdbx_strand_id
1 'polypeptide(L)'
;MEKETLAMFKELTELQGTSGDEHRIRAFMRKELEPVSDEIIQDGLGGIFGVRHGVEEGPRVLVAAHMDEVGFMVTQITDNGLIRFQTIGGWNPQVLQAQRVQIMAPNGPVIGVVASVPPHLLSEAERSKPTDPKNLLIDIGADDKADAEKIGIKPGQFIVPVAEFTPLANPKKILAKAWDNRYGVGLAIELMKELKGESLPNTLFAGANVQEEVGLRGAGVSANMIKPDLFFALDASPANDTTGNKSQFGQIGQGFLLRIFDRTMIMHRGMREFLLDTAETNKIPYQYFVSPGGTDAGKVHTSLSGIPSAVIGVPARYIHSSNSILHVDDYAAAKEMITTLIRGLDKTTFETIKNNA
;
A
#
# COMPACT_ATOMS: atom_id res chain seq x y z
N MET A 1 3.86 -17.20 -8.60
CA MET A 1 2.52 -16.67 -8.21
C MET A 1 1.49 -17.43 -8.99
N GLU A 2 0.46 -17.92 -8.33
CA GLU A 2 -0.61 -18.71 -8.91
C GLU A 2 -1.54 -17.85 -9.79
N LYS A 3 -2.30 -18.50 -10.69
CA LYS A 3 -3.18 -17.79 -11.63
C LYS A 3 -4.28 -17.00 -10.92
N GLU A 4 -4.81 -17.54 -9.82
CA GLU A 4 -5.86 -16.90 -9.02
C GLU A 4 -5.33 -15.65 -8.31
N THR A 5 -4.13 -15.75 -7.71
CA THR A 5 -3.42 -14.63 -7.08
C THR A 5 -3.12 -13.52 -8.09
N LEU A 6 -2.70 -13.86 -9.32
CA LEU A 6 -2.50 -12.89 -10.39
C LEU A 6 -3.80 -12.18 -10.78
N ALA A 7 -4.92 -12.93 -10.88
CA ALA A 7 -6.23 -12.36 -11.19
C ALA A 7 -6.70 -11.41 -10.07
N MET A 8 -6.51 -11.78 -8.80
CA MET A 8 -6.79 -10.92 -7.65
C MET A 8 -5.98 -9.63 -7.69
N PHE A 9 -4.68 -9.70 -7.95
CA PHE A 9 -3.84 -8.50 -8.03
C PHE A 9 -4.19 -7.62 -9.24
N LYS A 10 -4.58 -8.22 -10.36
CA LYS A 10 -5.08 -7.44 -11.49
C LYS A 10 -6.30 -6.63 -11.08
N GLU A 11 -7.30 -7.25 -10.45
CA GLU A 11 -8.49 -6.54 -9.97
C GLU A 11 -8.13 -5.47 -8.94
N LEU A 12 -7.34 -5.81 -7.91
CA LEU A 12 -6.94 -4.88 -6.85
C LEU A 12 -6.16 -3.67 -7.36
N THR A 13 -5.22 -3.85 -8.29
CA THR A 13 -4.41 -2.74 -8.79
C THR A 13 -5.16 -1.86 -9.80
N GLU A 14 -6.17 -2.38 -10.49
CA GLU A 14 -7.02 -1.63 -11.42
C GLU A 14 -8.20 -0.92 -10.71
N LEU A 15 -8.61 -1.37 -9.50
CA LEU A 15 -9.59 -0.65 -8.68
C LEU A 15 -9.05 0.72 -8.24
N GLN A 16 -9.96 1.71 -8.23
CA GLN A 16 -9.67 3.06 -7.75
C GLN A 16 -9.89 3.14 -6.25
N GLY A 17 -8.98 3.83 -5.57
CA GLY A 17 -9.06 4.01 -4.13
C GLY A 17 -7.89 4.83 -3.62
N THR A 18 -7.96 6.17 -3.75
CA THR A 18 -7.01 7.08 -3.09
C THR A 18 -7.46 7.38 -1.67
N SER A 19 -6.59 8.02 -0.87
CA SER A 19 -6.89 8.33 0.54
C SER A 19 -8.21 9.11 0.68
N GLY A 20 -9.16 8.53 1.41
CA GLY A 20 -10.51 9.06 1.60
C GLY A 20 -11.58 8.52 0.63
N ASP A 21 -11.18 7.69 -0.37
CA ASP A 21 -12.10 7.03 -1.32
C ASP A 21 -11.82 5.51 -1.44
N GLU A 22 -11.49 4.87 -0.35
CA GLU A 22 -11.08 3.45 -0.32
C GLU A 22 -12.26 2.47 -0.39
N HIS A 23 -13.49 2.94 -0.50
CA HIS A 23 -14.69 2.13 -0.35
C HIS A 23 -14.78 0.93 -1.34
N ARG A 24 -14.19 1.05 -2.55
CA ARG A 24 -14.18 -0.05 -3.54
C ARG A 24 -13.22 -1.16 -3.10
N ILE A 25 -12.07 -0.79 -2.58
CA ILE A 25 -11.09 -1.74 -2.05
C ILE A 25 -11.64 -2.43 -0.82
N ARG A 26 -12.28 -1.67 0.07
CA ARG A 26 -12.95 -2.21 1.26
C ARG A 26 -14.06 -3.20 0.89
N ALA A 27 -14.86 -2.90 -0.13
CA ALA A 27 -15.90 -3.82 -0.61
C ALA A 27 -15.28 -5.12 -1.17
N PHE A 28 -14.19 -5.00 -1.94
CA PHE A 28 -13.45 -6.14 -2.43
C PHE A 28 -12.89 -6.97 -1.27
N MET A 29 -12.20 -6.35 -0.31
CA MET A 29 -11.66 -7.04 0.87
C MET A 29 -12.74 -7.75 1.67
N ARG A 30 -13.88 -7.10 1.91
CA ARG A 30 -15.01 -7.72 2.63
C ARG A 30 -15.44 -9.01 1.96
N LYS A 31 -15.66 -8.99 0.64
CA LYS A 31 -16.04 -10.16 -0.15
C LYS A 31 -15.04 -11.31 -0.01
N GLU A 32 -13.75 -11.00 -0.04
CA GLU A 32 -12.68 -12.01 0.04
C GLU A 32 -12.41 -12.52 1.46
N LEU A 33 -12.61 -11.68 2.48
CA LEU A 33 -12.35 -12.02 3.88
C LEU A 33 -13.53 -12.75 4.56
N GLU A 34 -14.79 -12.43 4.23
CA GLU A 34 -15.97 -13.05 4.84
C GLU A 34 -15.93 -14.59 4.84
N PRO A 35 -15.59 -15.28 3.72
CA PRO A 35 -15.63 -16.75 3.69
C PRO A 35 -14.45 -17.42 4.41
N VAL A 36 -13.47 -16.67 4.90
CA VAL A 36 -12.22 -17.18 5.49
C VAL A 36 -11.95 -16.63 6.89
N SER A 37 -12.87 -15.86 7.45
CA SER A 37 -12.81 -15.25 8.78
C SER A 37 -13.91 -15.79 9.68
N ASP A 38 -13.67 -15.80 10.99
CA ASP A 38 -14.69 -16.08 11.99
C ASP A 38 -15.59 -14.86 12.21
N GLU A 39 -15.02 -13.66 12.01
CA GLU A 39 -15.70 -12.37 12.17
C GLU A 39 -15.07 -11.34 11.23
N ILE A 40 -15.84 -10.34 10.79
CA ILE A 40 -15.36 -9.13 10.12
C ILE A 40 -15.60 -7.92 11.01
N ILE A 41 -14.55 -7.18 11.32
CA ILE A 41 -14.64 -5.91 12.03
C ILE A 41 -14.24 -4.74 11.13
N GLN A 42 -14.81 -3.58 11.40
CA GLN A 42 -14.53 -2.35 10.65
C GLN A 42 -14.46 -1.18 11.61
N ASP A 43 -13.45 -0.32 11.46
CA ASP A 43 -13.32 0.89 12.26
C ASP A 43 -14.15 2.06 11.71
N GLY A 44 -14.18 3.17 12.46
CA GLY A 44 -14.96 4.36 12.11
C GLY A 44 -14.45 5.15 10.91
N LEU A 45 -13.21 4.94 10.46
CA LEU A 45 -12.65 5.56 9.25
C LEU A 45 -12.75 4.64 8.03
N GLY A 46 -13.05 3.36 8.24
CA GLY A 46 -13.26 2.38 7.18
C GLY A 46 -12.16 1.34 7.02
N GLY A 47 -11.19 1.26 7.94
CA GLY A 47 -10.28 0.11 8.02
C GLY A 47 -11.07 -1.17 8.25
N ILE A 48 -10.71 -2.27 7.57
CA ILE A 48 -11.44 -3.55 7.60
C ILE A 48 -10.49 -4.70 7.88
N PHE A 49 -10.93 -5.62 8.76
CA PHE A 49 -10.12 -6.75 9.19
C PHE A 49 -10.99 -8.01 9.34
N GLY A 50 -10.48 -9.13 8.80
CA GLY A 50 -10.96 -10.46 9.14
C GLY A 50 -10.31 -10.90 10.46
N VAL A 51 -11.09 -11.56 11.30
CA VAL A 51 -10.63 -12.10 12.59
C VAL A 51 -10.62 -13.61 12.52
N ARG A 52 -9.54 -14.22 13.02
CA ARG A 52 -9.43 -15.65 13.29
C ARG A 52 -9.13 -15.84 14.78
N HIS A 53 -10.09 -16.40 15.49
CA HIS A 53 -9.92 -16.72 16.90
C HIS A 53 -9.00 -17.93 17.06
N GLY A 54 -7.91 -17.76 17.81
CA GLY A 54 -7.00 -18.84 18.19
C GLY A 54 -7.23 -19.29 19.63
N VAL A 55 -6.15 -19.76 20.27
CA VAL A 55 -6.21 -20.14 21.69
C VAL A 55 -6.48 -18.90 22.55
N GLU A 56 -7.33 -19.04 23.58
CA GLU A 56 -7.82 -17.93 24.41
C GLU A 56 -6.70 -17.10 25.06
N GLU A 57 -5.63 -17.76 25.50
CA GLU A 57 -4.48 -17.09 26.13
C GLU A 57 -3.38 -16.65 25.13
N GLY A 58 -3.58 -16.85 23.85
CA GLY A 58 -2.64 -16.45 22.79
C GLY A 58 -2.61 -14.93 22.60
N PRO A 59 -1.50 -14.38 22.05
CA PRO A 59 -1.40 -12.96 21.78
C PRO A 59 -2.39 -12.53 20.69
N ARG A 60 -2.79 -11.25 20.74
CA ARG A 60 -3.58 -10.58 19.72
C ARG A 60 -2.63 -10.01 18.67
N VAL A 61 -2.67 -10.53 17.47
CA VAL A 61 -1.75 -10.14 16.38
C VAL A 61 -2.50 -9.38 15.32
N LEU A 62 -2.08 -8.15 15.05
CA LEU A 62 -2.60 -7.35 13.93
C LEU A 62 -1.64 -7.40 12.76
N VAL A 63 -2.14 -7.81 11.61
CA VAL A 63 -1.45 -7.78 10.31
C VAL A 63 -2.24 -6.84 9.41
N ALA A 64 -1.66 -5.71 9.04
CA ALA A 64 -2.37 -4.73 8.22
C ALA A 64 -1.52 -4.18 7.07
N ALA A 65 -2.19 -4.00 5.93
CA ALA A 65 -1.78 -3.15 4.83
C ALA A 65 -2.47 -1.79 4.90
N HIS A 66 -2.35 -0.95 3.86
CA HIS A 66 -3.27 0.16 3.62
C HIS A 66 -3.97 0.04 2.27
N MET A 67 -5.24 0.49 2.24
CA MET A 67 -6.08 0.38 1.04
C MET A 67 -5.82 1.49 0.03
N ASP A 68 -5.40 2.64 0.53
CA ASP A 68 -5.24 3.83 -0.30
C ASP A 68 -4.01 3.78 -1.20
N GLU A 69 -4.11 4.46 -2.32
CA GLU A 69 -3.04 4.76 -3.26
C GLU A 69 -2.88 6.28 -3.38
N VAL A 70 -1.72 6.75 -3.78
CA VAL A 70 -1.51 8.16 -4.14
C VAL A 70 -2.42 8.56 -5.30
N GLY A 71 -2.94 9.78 -5.26
CA GLY A 71 -3.88 10.29 -6.26
C GLY A 71 -4.01 11.80 -6.21
N PHE A 72 -5.18 12.29 -6.62
CA PHE A 72 -5.47 13.71 -6.63
C PHE A 72 -6.93 13.96 -6.27
N MET A 73 -7.25 15.22 -5.98
CA MET A 73 -8.63 15.69 -5.75
C MET A 73 -8.91 16.94 -6.59
N VAL A 74 -10.06 16.97 -7.25
CA VAL A 74 -10.55 18.18 -7.94
C VAL A 74 -10.72 19.30 -6.94
N THR A 75 -10.12 20.46 -7.21
CA THR A 75 -10.25 21.64 -6.35
C THR A 75 -11.07 22.75 -7.03
N GLN A 76 -10.95 22.90 -8.35
CA GLN A 76 -11.63 23.94 -9.11
C GLN A 76 -11.75 23.56 -10.58
N ILE A 77 -12.76 24.08 -11.26
CA ILE A 77 -12.89 24.07 -12.72
C ILE A 77 -12.56 25.49 -13.22
N THR A 78 -11.65 25.60 -14.18
CA THR A 78 -11.28 26.89 -14.80
C THR A 78 -12.33 27.33 -15.82
N ASP A 79 -12.35 28.61 -16.20
CA ASP A 79 -13.33 29.12 -17.15
C ASP A 79 -13.27 28.47 -18.53
N ASN A 80 -12.08 27.96 -18.91
CA ASN A 80 -11.84 27.19 -20.15
C ASN A 80 -11.95 25.68 -19.97
N GLY A 81 -12.63 25.19 -18.95
CA GLY A 81 -12.98 23.79 -18.78
C GLY A 81 -11.89 22.86 -18.23
N LEU A 82 -10.70 23.39 -17.94
CA LEU A 82 -9.63 22.59 -17.34
C LEU A 82 -9.83 22.41 -15.83
N ILE A 83 -9.26 21.35 -15.28
CA ILE A 83 -9.46 20.97 -13.87
C ILE A 83 -8.21 21.27 -13.06
N ARG A 84 -8.34 22.10 -12.02
CA ARG A 84 -7.33 22.26 -10.97
C ARG A 84 -7.47 21.12 -9.96
N PHE A 85 -6.33 20.65 -9.46
CA PHE A 85 -6.31 19.54 -8.50
C PHE A 85 -5.30 19.78 -7.38
N GLN A 86 -5.51 19.09 -6.27
CA GLN A 86 -4.57 18.92 -5.17
C GLN A 86 -4.00 17.50 -5.23
N THR A 87 -2.71 17.34 -5.05
CA THR A 87 -2.09 15.99 -4.87
C THR A 87 -2.53 15.39 -3.53
N ILE A 88 -2.80 14.09 -3.53
CA ILE A 88 -3.03 13.25 -2.35
C ILE A 88 -1.88 12.25 -2.29
N GLY A 89 -1.18 12.22 -1.15
CA GLY A 89 0.06 11.46 -1.01
C GLY A 89 1.27 12.14 -1.66
N GLY A 90 2.40 11.47 -1.60
CA GLY A 90 3.68 11.98 -2.07
C GLY A 90 3.92 11.71 -3.56
N TRP A 91 3.96 12.73 -4.39
CA TRP A 91 4.25 12.63 -5.82
C TRP A 91 5.58 13.25 -6.20
N ASN A 92 6.31 12.59 -7.09
CA ASN A 92 7.40 13.25 -7.81
C ASN A 92 6.80 14.12 -8.94
N PRO A 93 6.99 15.46 -8.92
CA PRO A 93 6.43 16.35 -9.93
C PRO A 93 6.82 16.02 -11.38
N GLN A 94 7.99 15.40 -11.56
CA GLN A 94 8.51 15.06 -12.89
C GLN A 94 7.71 13.97 -13.62
N VAL A 95 6.95 13.14 -12.89
CA VAL A 95 6.18 12.04 -13.50
C VAL A 95 4.70 12.36 -13.66
N LEU A 96 4.27 13.61 -13.41
CA LEU A 96 2.86 13.98 -13.46
C LEU A 96 2.38 14.35 -14.86
N GLN A 97 3.19 15.09 -15.62
CA GLN A 97 2.80 15.60 -16.94
C GLN A 97 2.52 14.47 -17.93
N ALA A 98 1.54 14.68 -18.79
CA ALA A 98 1.08 13.74 -19.81
C ALA A 98 0.54 12.39 -19.28
N GLN A 99 0.35 12.26 -17.95
CA GLN A 99 -0.28 11.09 -17.37
C GLN A 99 -1.76 11.05 -17.70
N ARG A 100 -2.23 9.88 -18.11
CA ARG A 100 -3.66 9.60 -18.21
C ARG A 100 -4.22 9.36 -16.82
N VAL A 101 -5.32 10.06 -16.50
CA VAL A 101 -6.01 9.97 -15.22
C VAL A 101 -7.50 9.76 -15.43
N GLN A 102 -8.20 9.35 -14.38
CA GLN A 102 -9.66 9.30 -14.38
C GLN A 102 -10.19 10.00 -13.14
N ILE A 103 -11.22 10.82 -13.35
CA ILE A 103 -11.97 11.51 -12.30
C ILE A 103 -13.20 10.69 -11.97
N MET A 104 -13.43 10.41 -10.70
CA MET A 104 -14.58 9.62 -10.24
C MET A 104 -15.83 10.49 -10.18
N ALA A 105 -16.52 10.62 -11.32
CA ALA A 105 -17.76 11.37 -11.43
C ALA A 105 -19.00 10.49 -11.14
N PRO A 106 -20.16 11.08 -10.77
CA PRO A 106 -21.37 10.31 -10.41
C PRO A 106 -21.90 9.39 -11.53
N ASN A 107 -21.69 9.78 -12.78
CA ASN A 107 -22.14 9.02 -13.96
C ASN A 107 -21.10 8.02 -14.48
N GLY A 108 -20.03 7.81 -13.75
CA GLY A 108 -18.91 6.96 -14.12
C GLY A 108 -17.60 7.75 -14.25
N PRO A 109 -16.47 7.03 -14.43
CA PRO A 109 -15.16 7.67 -14.51
C PRO A 109 -15.03 8.51 -15.80
N VAL A 110 -14.51 9.73 -15.64
CA VAL A 110 -14.20 10.66 -16.73
C VAL A 110 -12.69 10.62 -16.98
N ILE A 111 -12.28 10.25 -18.17
CA ILE A 111 -10.86 10.20 -18.55
C ILE A 111 -10.37 11.62 -18.83
N GLY A 112 -9.16 11.91 -18.35
CA GLY A 112 -8.43 13.13 -18.64
C GLY A 112 -6.94 12.89 -18.78
N VAL A 113 -6.21 13.94 -19.11
CA VAL A 113 -4.75 13.94 -19.18
C VAL A 113 -4.19 15.12 -18.39
N VAL A 114 -3.14 14.88 -17.63
CA VAL A 114 -2.40 15.98 -16.98
C VAL A 114 -1.70 16.79 -18.06
N ALA A 115 -2.05 18.07 -18.17
CA ALA A 115 -1.56 18.94 -19.22
C ALA A 115 -0.03 19.05 -19.21
N SER A 116 0.55 19.12 -20.40
CA SER A 116 1.99 19.33 -20.59
C SER A 116 2.21 20.37 -21.67
N VAL A 117 3.28 21.15 -21.51
CA VAL A 117 3.68 22.16 -22.51
C VAL A 117 4.79 21.59 -23.36
N PRO A 118 4.63 21.57 -24.71
CA PRO A 118 5.70 21.10 -25.61
C PRO A 118 7.00 21.91 -25.44
N PRO A 119 8.19 21.30 -25.55
CA PRO A 119 9.47 21.95 -25.28
C PRO A 119 9.73 23.21 -26.08
N HIS A 120 9.20 23.30 -27.31
CA HIS A 120 9.39 24.48 -28.19
C HIS A 120 8.56 25.70 -27.78
N LEU A 121 7.61 25.54 -26.87
CA LEU A 121 6.83 26.64 -26.27
C LEU A 121 7.39 27.06 -24.90
N LEU A 122 8.40 26.37 -24.37
CA LEU A 122 9.03 26.68 -23.09
C LEU A 122 10.30 27.51 -23.30
N SER A 123 10.53 28.50 -22.44
CA SER A 123 11.82 29.18 -22.33
C SER A 123 12.89 28.21 -21.83
N GLU A 124 14.18 28.54 -22.03
CA GLU A 124 15.30 27.73 -21.56
C GLU A 124 15.27 27.52 -20.04
N ALA A 125 14.89 28.54 -19.29
CA ALA A 125 14.75 28.49 -17.82
C ALA A 125 13.62 27.56 -17.37
N GLU A 126 12.51 27.47 -18.10
CA GLU A 126 11.38 26.60 -17.79
C GLU A 126 11.67 25.14 -18.12
N ARG A 127 12.45 24.86 -19.18
CA ARG A 127 12.85 23.49 -19.56
C ARG A 127 13.69 22.79 -18.48
N SER A 128 14.45 23.55 -17.70
CA SER A 128 15.36 23.03 -16.69
C SER A 128 14.73 22.81 -15.33
N LYS A 129 13.49 23.26 -15.09
CA LYS A 129 12.81 23.19 -13.80
C LYS A 129 11.61 22.27 -13.85
N PRO A 130 11.43 21.40 -12.82
CA PRO A 130 10.17 20.67 -12.66
C PRO A 130 9.01 21.66 -12.50
N THR A 131 7.88 21.38 -13.17
CA THR A 131 6.65 22.17 -12.97
C THR A 131 6.09 21.90 -11.57
N ASP A 132 5.79 22.96 -10.82
CA ASP A 132 5.09 22.82 -9.54
C ASP A 132 3.72 22.17 -9.79
N PRO A 133 3.34 21.10 -9.09
CA PRO A 133 2.03 20.45 -9.23
C PRO A 133 0.84 21.40 -9.13
N LYS A 134 0.97 22.49 -8.35
CA LYS A 134 -0.07 23.52 -8.21
C LYS A 134 -0.38 24.27 -9.51
N ASN A 135 0.56 24.26 -10.46
CA ASN A 135 0.41 24.89 -11.77
C ASN A 135 -0.06 23.91 -12.85
N LEU A 136 -0.15 22.63 -12.53
CA LEU A 136 -0.65 21.62 -13.45
C LEU A 136 -2.17 21.63 -13.49
N LEU A 137 -2.72 21.29 -14.64
CA LEU A 137 -4.15 21.17 -14.88
C LEU A 137 -4.44 19.81 -15.51
N ILE A 138 -5.68 19.33 -15.38
CA ILE A 138 -6.14 18.15 -16.11
C ILE A 138 -7.11 18.61 -17.18
N ASP A 139 -6.87 18.13 -18.39
CA ASP A 139 -7.73 18.32 -19.55
C ASP A 139 -8.63 17.08 -19.71
N ILE A 140 -9.93 17.30 -19.73
CA ILE A 140 -10.97 16.28 -19.93
C ILE A 140 -11.70 16.44 -21.26
N GLY A 141 -11.27 17.39 -22.09
CA GLY A 141 -11.89 17.72 -23.38
C GLY A 141 -13.16 18.57 -23.26
N ALA A 142 -13.39 19.24 -22.13
CA ALA A 142 -14.50 20.17 -21.98
C ALA A 142 -14.18 21.54 -22.64
N ASP A 143 -15.16 22.15 -23.31
CA ASP A 143 -14.99 23.43 -24.00
C ASP A 143 -14.92 24.61 -23.04
N ASP A 144 -15.67 24.52 -21.94
CA ASP A 144 -15.72 25.54 -20.89
C ASP A 144 -16.14 24.95 -19.54
N LYS A 145 -16.24 25.82 -18.52
CA LYS A 145 -16.64 25.42 -17.18
C LYS A 145 -18.04 24.79 -17.14
N ALA A 146 -19.00 25.33 -17.88
CA ALA A 146 -20.38 24.84 -17.89
C ALA A 146 -20.45 23.43 -18.51
N ASP A 147 -19.66 23.17 -19.54
CA ASP A 147 -19.55 21.86 -20.14
C ASP A 147 -18.93 20.83 -19.18
N ALA A 148 -17.84 21.18 -18.49
CA ALA A 148 -17.25 20.33 -17.46
C ALA A 148 -18.24 20.01 -16.32
N GLU A 149 -19.01 21.00 -15.86
CA GLU A 149 -20.07 20.83 -14.84
C GLU A 149 -21.19 19.92 -15.36
N LYS A 150 -21.59 20.04 -16.63
CA LYS A 150 -22.57 19.16 -17.28
C LYS A 150 -22.09 17.71 -17.42
N ILE A 151 -20.80 17.49 -17.68
CA ILE A 151 -20.15 16.17 -17.64
C ILE A 151 -20.24 15.57 -16.23
N GLY A 152 -20.40 16.37 -15.19
CA GLY A 152 -20.57 15.97 -13.81
C GLY A 152 -19.34 16.20 -12.93
N ILE A 153 -18.40 17.04 -13.38
CA ILE A 153 -17.20 17.37 -12.60
C ILE A 153 -17.56 18.37 -11.50
N LYS A 154 -17.04 18.13 -10.29
CA LYS A 154 -17.23 18.97 -9.11
C LYS A 154 -15.99 18.93 -8.21
N PRO A 155 -15.69 20.05 -7.50
CA PRO A 155 -14.70 20.02 -6.42
C PRO A 155 -14.97 18.89 -5.41
N GLY A 156 -13.89 18.28 -4.89
CA GLY A 156 -13.95 17.17 -3.95
C GLY A 156 -14.00 15.79 -4.60
N GLN A 157 -14.12 15.67 -5.90
CA GLN A 157 -14.02 14.37 -6.58
C GLN A 157 -12.59 13.88 -6.62
N PHE A 158 -12.43 12.56 -6.44
CA PHE A 158 -11.14 11.91 -6.45
C PHE A 158 -10.66 11.57 -7.85
N ILE A 159 -9.35 11.57 -8.03
CA ILE A 159 -8.68 11.34 -9.30
C ILE A 159 -7.57 10.33 -9.07
N VAL A 160 -7.49 9.32 -9.92
CA VAL A 160 -6.43 8.31 -9.88
C VAL A 160 -5.77 8.16 -11.25
N PRO A 161 -4.50 7.71 -11.30
CA PRO A 161 -3.86 7.31 -12.55
C PRO A 161 -4.60 6.16 -13.23
N VAL A 162 -4.49 6.08 -14.55
CA VAL A 162 -4.93 4.94 -15.35
C VAL A 162 -3.72 4.15 -15.79
N ALA A 163 -3.60 2.91 -15.35
CA ALA A 163 -2.57 1.99 -15.77
C ALA A 163 -3.13 0.56 -15.80
N GLU A 164 -2.66 -0.24 -16.74
CA GLU A 164 -3.06 -1.64 -16.91
C GLU A 164 -2.10 -2.56 -16.17
N PHE A 165 -2.64 -3.63 -15.58
CA PHE A 165 -1.85 -4.72 -15.03
C PHE A 165 -1.19 -5.52 -16.16
N THR A 166 0.13 -5.45 -16.27
CA THR A 166 0.87 -6.00 -17.41
C THR A 166 2.05 -6.86 -16.97
N PRO A 167 2.02 -8.19 -17.15
CA PRO A 167 3.22 -9.01 -17.07
C PRO A 167 4.25 -8.54 -18.10
N LEU A 168 5.49 -8.30 -17.66
CA LEU A 168 6.56 -7.83 -18.55
C LEU A 168 7.22 -8.98 -19.31
N ALA A 169 8.21 -8.67 -20.15
CA ALA A 169 8.98 -9.66 -20.89
C ALA A 169 9.62 -10.73 -19.99
N ASN A 170 10.04 -10.35 -18.79
CA ASN A 170 10.27 -11.31 -17.70
C ASN A 170 8.95 -11.50 -16.94
N PRO A 171 8.28 -12.66 -17.04
CA PRO A 171 6.96 -12.88 -16.44
C PRO A 171 6.95 -12.88 -14.90
N LYS A 172 8.13 -12.87 -14.27
CA LYS A 172 8.29 -12.67 -12.83
C LYS A 172 8.18 -11.20 -12.41
N LYS A 173 8.15 -10.26 -13.37
CA LYS A 173 8.02 -8.82 -13.11
C LYS A 173 6.71 -8.32 -13.68
N ILE A 174 5.93 -7.68 -12.82
CA ILE A 174 4.59 -7.23 -13.17
C ILE A 174 4.53 -5.72 -12.99
N LEU A 175 4.14 -5.04 -14.07
CA LEU A 175 3.88 -3.61 -14.11
C LEU A 175 2.41 -3.37 -13.77
N ALA A 176 2.14 -2.50 -12.80
CA ALA A 176 0.82 -2.00 -12.46
C ALA A 176 0.93 -0.68 -11.69
N LYS A 177 -0.17 0.06 -11.53
CA LYS A 177 -0.25 1.11 -10.52
C LYS A 177 -0.45 0.49 -9.12
N ALA A 178 -0.28 1.30 -8.09
CA ALA A 178 -0.73 1.00 -6.72
C ALA A 178 -0.18 -0.32 -6.12
N TRP A 179 0.99 -0.82 -6.55
CA TRP A 179 1.67 -1.88 -5.79
C TRP A 179 1.91 -1.47 -4.35
N ASP A 180 2.15 -0.20 -4.12
CA ASP A 180 1.99 0.51 -2.87
C ASP A 180 0.53 0.99 -2.76
N ASN A 181 -0.36 0.34 -1.95
CA ASN A 181 -0.02 -0.88 -1.21
C ASN A 181 -1.04 -2.02 -1.47
N ARG A 182 -1.45 -2.23 -2.73
CA ARG A 182 -2.31 -3.36 -3.09
C ARG A 182 -1.60 -4.71 -2.94
N TYR A 183 -0.25 -4.70 -2.94
CA TYR A 183 0.56 -5.83 -2.52
C TYR A 183 0.15 -6.33 -1.14
N GLY A 184 0.20 -5.46 -0.15
CA GLY A 184 -0.13 -5.80 1.23
C GLY A 184 -1.61 -6.16 1.42
N VAL A 185 -2.52 -5.47 0.72
CA VAL A 185 -3.96 -5.81 0.71
C VAL A 185 -4.18 -7.25 0.22
N GLY A 186 -3.59 -7.62 -0.92
CA GLY A 186 -3.70 -8.96 -1.45
C GLY A 186 -3.03 -10.01 -0.55
N LEU A 187 -1.89 -9.67 0.06
CA LEU A 187 -1.20 -10.58 1.00
C LEU A 187 -2.01 -10.81 2.28
N ALA A 188 -2.69 -9.80 2.82
CA ALA A 188 -3.58 -9.97 3.98
C ALA A 188 -4.75 -10.93 3.67
N ILE A 189 -5.33 -10.84 2.47
CA ILE A 189 -6.36 -11.76 1.99
C ILE A 189 -5.80 -13.18 1.84
N GLU A 190 -4.65 -13.34 1.19
CA GLU A 190 -4.00 -14.63 0.98
C GLU A 190 -3.58 -15.30 2.30
N LEU A 191 -3.11 -14.52 3.27
CA LEU A 191 -2.80 -15.01 4.62
C LEU A 191 -4.03 -15.64 5.28
N MET A 192 -5.18 -14.97 5.22
CA MET A 192 -6.44 -15.48 5.78
C MET A 192 -6.93 -16.73 5.05
N LYS A 193 -6.76 -16.79 3.72
CA LYS A 193 -7.09 -17.98 2.91
C LYS A 193 -6.19 -19.16 3.27
N GLU A 194 -4.90 -18.93 3.37
CA GLU A 194 -3.88 -19.94 3.70
C GLU A 194 -4.12 -20.57 5.09
N LEU A 195 -4.48 -19.74 6.08
CA LEU A 195 -4.69 -20.20 7.45
C LEU A 195 -6.12 -20.70 7.72
N LYS A 196 -6.99 -20.76 6.71
CA LYS A 196 -8.37 -21.22 6.88
C LYS A 196 -8.44 -22.63 7.42
N GLY A 197 -9.17 -22.81 8.54
CA GLY A 197 -9.35 -24.13 9.18
C GLY A 197 -8.20 -24.56 10.09
N GLU A 198 -7.10 -23.82 10.16
CA GLU A 198 -6.02 -24.11 11.11
C GLU A 198 -6.38 -23.64 12.51
N SER A 199 -5.93 -24.36 13.53
CA SER A 199 -5.96 -23.92 14.91
C SER A 199 -4.74 -23.05 15.17
N LEU A 200 -4.96 -21.75 15.40
CA LEU A 200 -3.88 -20.79 15.59
C LEU A 200 -3.49 -20.64 17.07
N PRO A 201 -2.19 -20.44 17.37
CA PRO A 201 -1.73 -20.17 18.73
C PRO A 201 -2.00 -18.74 19.22
N ASN A 202 -2.60 -17.90 18.38
CA ASN A 202 -2.87 -16.48 18.57
C ASN A 202 -4.23 -16.09 18.00
N THR A 203 -4.76 -14.94 18.41
CA THR A 203 -5.90 -14.35 17.72
C THR A 203 -5.39 -13.40 16.63
N LEU A 204 -5.65 -13.75 15.39
CA LEU A 204 -5.22 -13.00 14.22
C LEU A 204 -6.28 -12.00 13.75
N PHE A 205 -5.87 -10.77 13.57
CA PHE A 205 -6.61 -9.71 12.87
C PHE A 205 -5.83 -9.38 11.59
N ALA A 206 -6.37 -9.68 10.42
CA ALA A 206 -5.69 -9.41 9.16
C ALA A 206 -6.58 -8.60 8.21
N GLY A 207 -6.03 -7.52 7.68
CA GLY A 207 -6.81 -6.61 6.85
C GLY A 207 -6.04 -5.38 6.37
N ALA A 208 -6.74 -4.25 6.27
CA ALA A 208 -6.10 -3.02 5.82
C ALA A 208 -6.70 -1.76 6.45
N ASN A 209 -5.81 -0.81 6.69
CA ASN A 209 -6.08 0.55 7.13
C ASN A 209 -6.49 1.46 5.96
N VAL A 210 -6.83 2.69 6.27
CA VAL A 210 -7.14 3.78 5.34
C VAL A 210 -6.20 4.96 5.55
N GLN A 211 -6.04 5.83 4.53
CA GLN A 211 -5.36 7.12 4.63
C GLN A 211 -3.92 7.04 5.18
N GLU A 212 -3.16 6.02 4.79
CA GLU A 212 -1.75 5.89 5.12
C GLU A 212 -0.94 6.99 4.45
N GLU A 213 -1.14 7.21 3.16
CA GLU A 213 -0.41 8.10 2.27
C GLU A 213 -0.49 9.59 2.67
N VAL A 214 -1.44 9.94 3.52
CA VAL A 214 -1.66 11.30 4.02
C VAL A 214 -1.36 11.45 5.51
N GLY A 215 -0.59 10.53 6.08
CA GLY A 215 -0.04 10.62 7.43
C GLY A 215 -0.47 9.51 8.39
N LEU A 216 -0.53 8.25 7.94
CA LEU A 216 -0.70 7.05 8.77
C LEU A 216 -1.99 7.10 9.63
N ARG A 217 -3.08 7.67 9.09
CA ARG A 217 -4.25 8.08 9.90
C ARG A 217 -5.05 6.90 10.41
N GLY A 218 -5.28 5.88 9.56
CA GLY A 218 -6.07 4.70 9.91
C GLY A 218 -5.38 3.79 10.93
N ALA A 219 -4.06 3.69 10.90
CA ALA A 219 -3.29 2.78 11.74
C ALA A 219 -3.48 2.98 13.24
N GLY A 220 -3.53 4.24 13.68
CA GLY A 220 -3.82 4.55 15.10
C GLY A 220 -5.25 4.21 15.50
N VAL A 221 -6.21 4.30 14.57
CA VAL A 221 -7.62 3.96 14.82
C VAL A 221 -7.77 2.45 14.97
N SER A 222 -7.22 1.66 14.07
CA SER A 222 -7.25 0.20 14.14
C SER A 222 -6.50 -0.32 15.38
N ALA A 223 -5.34 0.26 15.73
CA ALA A 223 -4.61 -0.10 16.93
C ALA A 223 -5.45 0.15 18.21
N ASN A 224 -6.17 1.28 18.28
CA ASN A 224 -7.05 1.58 19.41
C ASN A 224 -8.28 0.66 19.49
N MET A 225 -8.87 0.28 18.35
CA MET A 225 -10.02 -0.62 18.29
C MET A 225 -9.62 -2.05 18.64
N ILE A 226 -8.55 -2.56 18.04
CA ILE A 226 -8.12 -3.96 18.16
C ILE A 226 -7.30 -4.20 19.44
N LYS A 227 -6.50 -3.22 19.87
CA LYS A 227 -5.55 -3.33 20.99
C LYS A 227 -4.65 -4.56 20.84
N PRO A 228 -3.85 -4.63 19.76
CA PRO A 228 -2.99 -5.78 19.52
C PRO A 228 -1.79 -5.80 20.47
N ASP A 229 -1.26 -6.98 20.72
CA ASP A 229 -0.01 -7.20 21.45
C ASP A 229 1.21 -7.04 20.52
N LEU A 230 1.03 -7.38 19.25
CA LEU A 230 2.04 -7.30 18.19
C LEU A 230 1.42 -6.81 16.88
N PHE A 231 2.24 -6.11 16.08
CA PHE A 231 1.82 -5.58 14.79
C PHE A 231 2.80 -5.89 13.66
N PHE A 232 2.27 -6.32 12.53
CA PHE A 232 3.00 -6.46 11.28
C PHE A 232 2.35 -5.60 10.19
N ALA A 233 3.07 -4.60 9.70
CA ALA A 233 2.69 -3.88 8.49
C ALA A 233 3.11 -4.69 7.26
N LEU A 234 2.20 -4.90 6.34
CA LEU A 234 2.48 -5.41 5.00
C LEU A 234 2.59 -4.20 4.07
N ASP A 235 3.79 -3.85 3.60
CA ASP A 235 3.98 -2.58 2.90
C ASP A 235 5.02 -2.65 1.78
N ALA A 236 4.73 -2.03 0.63
CA ALA A 236 5.71 -1.91 -0.44
C ALA A 236 6.72 -0.80 -0.10
N SER A 237 7.93 -0.97 -0.61
CA SER A 237 9.01 -0.01 -0.35
C SER A 237 9.77 0.31 -1.63
N PRO A 238 10.35 1.51 -1.75
CA PRO A 238 11.04 1.89 -2.98
C PRO A 238 12.24 0.97 -3.24
N ALA A 239 12.26 0.31 -4.39
CA ALA A 239 13.44 -0.36 -4.88
C ALA A 239 14.47 0.65 -5.38
N ASN A 240 15.75 0.38 -5.12
CA ASN A 240 16.86 1.24 -5.55
C ASN A 240 17.93 0.42 -6.30
N ASP A 241 17.52 -0.29 -7.34
CA ASP A 241 18.36 -1.23 -8.08
C ASP A 241 18.53 -0.88 -9.56
N THR A 242 17.93 0.22 -10.03
CA THR A 242 17.95 0.62 -11.44
C THR A 242 19.32 1.11 -11.93
N THR A 243 20.18 1.52 -11.01
CA THR A 243 21.57 1.92 -11.33
C THR A 243 22.50 0.72 -11.49
N GLY A 244 22.05 -0.51 -11.16
CA GLY A 244 22.90 -1.71 -11.14
C GLY A 244 23.82 -1.82 -9.93
N ASN A 245 23.76 -0.86 -9.00
CA ASN A 245 24.53 -0.91 -7.76
C ASN A 245 23.90 -1.89 -6.75
N LYS A 246 24.51 -3.06 -6.61
CA LYS A 246 24.04 -4.13 -5.73
C LYS A 246 24.20 -3.85 -4.24
N SER A 247 24.92 -2.81 -3.85
CA SER A 247 25.04 -2.40 -2.44
C SER A 247 23.87 -1.55 -1.93
N GLN A 248 22.99 -1.11 -2.81
CA GLN A 248 21.81 -0.34 -2.43
C GLN A 248 20.73 -1.24 -1.81
N PHE A 249 20.01 -0.71 -0.83
CA PHE A 249 18.86 -1.39 -0.25
C PHE A 249 17.70 -1.50 -1.25
N GLY A 250 16.92 -2.58 -1.16
CA GLY A 250 15.73 -2.77 -1.98
C GLY A 250 16.04 -3.20 -3.42
N GLN A 251 16.54 -4.42 -3.58
CA GLN A 251 16.78 -5.07 -4.88
C GLN A 251 15.57 -5.96 -5.22
N ILE A 252 14.90 -5.78 -6.36
CA ILE A 252 13.81 -6.70 -6.73
C ILE A 252 14.34 -8.10 -7.09
N GLY A 253 13.63 -9.14 -6.66
CA GLY A 253 13.99 -10.54 -6.89
C GLY A 253 15.01 -11.09 -5.88
N GLN A 254 15.24 -10.43 -4.75
CA GLN A 254 16.16 -10.86 -3.70
C GLN A 254 15.47 -11.22 -2.37
N GLY A 255 14.16 -11.39 -2.38
CA GLY A 255 13.37 -11.72 -1.21
C GLY A 255 12.70 -10.50 -0.55
N PHE A 256 12.00 -10.77 0.57
CA PHE A 256 11.28 -9.73 1.28
C PHE A 256 12.22 -8.73 1.98
N LEU A 257 11.70 -7.54 2.30
CA LEU A 257 12.45 -6.51 3.01
C LEU A 257 12.24 -6.63 4.52
N LEU A 258 13.31 -6.95 5.24
CA LEU A 258 13.37 -6.89 6.68
C LEU A 258 13.77 -5.44 7.05
N ARG A 259 12.76 -4.59 7.32
CA ARG A 259 12.98 -3.18 7.62
C ARG A 259 13.45 -3.01 9.06
N ILE A 260 14.74 -2.67 9.23
CA ILE A 260 15.35 -2.49 10.55
C ILE A 260 15.20 -1.08 11.10
N PHE A 261 15.01 -0.09 10.22
CA PHE A 261 14.90 1.32 10.56
C PHE A 261 14.11 2.08 9.49
N ASP A 262 13.28 3.03 9.95
CA ASP A 262 12.74 4.12 9.15
C ASP A 262 12.58 5.39 9.99
N ARG A 263 12.08 6.48 9.36
CA ARG A 263 11.93 7.78 10.05
C ARG A 263 10.96 7.75 11.23
N THR A 264 10.08 6.76 11.30
CA THR A 264 9.00 6.66 12.29
C THR A 264 9.20 5.52 13.28
N MET A 265 10.10 4.56 12.96
CA MET A 265 10.30 3.36 13.78
C MET A 265 11.75 2.85 13.73
N ILE A 266 12.29 2.53 14.90
CA ILE A 266 13.39 1.58 15.04
C ILE A 266 12.77 0.25 15.45
N MET A 267 13.06 -0.82 14.70
CA MET A 267 12.47 -2.13 14.99
C MET A 267 12.85 -2.60 16.39
N HIS A 268 11.86 -3.00 17.18
CA HIS A 268 12.04 -3.59 18.50
C HIS A 268 13.00 -4.79 18.43
N ARG A 269 13.94 -4.88 19.38
CA ARG A 269 15.01 -5.88 19.34
C ARG A 269 14.46 -7.31 19.28
N GLY A 270 13.52 -7.68 20.18
CA GLY A 270 12.93 -9.00 20.20
C GLY A 270 12.17 -9.34 18.92
N MET A 271 11.49 -8.37 18.28
CA MET A 271 10.87 -8.55 16.97
C MET A 271 11.92 -8.85 15.90
N ARG A 272 13.02 -8.11 15.89
CA ARG A 272 14.11 -8.32 14.91
C ARG A 272 14.71 -9.71 15.03
N GLU A 273 15.02 -10.17 16.25
CA GLU A 273 15.55 -11.49 16.50
C GLU A 273 14.56 -12.57 16.05
N PHE A 274 13.29 -12.44 16.41
CA PHE A 274 12.23 -13.37 16.00
C PHE A 274 12.08 -13.47 14.46
N LEU A 275 12.11 -12.33 13.75
CA LEU A 275 12.02 -12.33 12.29
C LEU A 275 13.26 -12.97 11.66
N LEU A 276 14.45 -12.65 12.14
CA LEU A 276 15.70 -13.21 11.62
C LEU A 276 15.75 -14.73 11.82
N ASP A 277 15.49 -15.20 13.04
CA ASP A 277 15.49 -16.64 13.35
C ASP A 277 14.47 -17.39 12.49
N THR A 278 13.29 -16.80 12.28
CA THR A 278 12.26 -17.39 11.43
C THR A 278 12.72 -17.48 9.98
N ALA A 279 13.28 -16.39 9.43
CA ALA A 279 13.74 -16.36 8.04
C ALA A 279 14.89 -17.33 7.80
N GLU A 280 15.89 -17.36 8.69
CA GLU A 280 17.06 -18.20 8.55
C GLU A 280 16.74 -19.69 8.74
N THR A 281 15.93 -20.04 9.76
CA THR A 281 15.51 -21.42 10.02
C THR A 281 14.72 -22.00 8.85
N ASN A 282 13.85 -21.21 8.24
CA ASN A 282 13.01 -21.66 7.12
C ASN A 282 13.64 -21.36 5.76
N LYS A 283 14.83 -20.76 5.71
CA LYS A 283 15.58 -20.40 4.48
C LYS A 283 14.77 -19.46 3.57
N ILE A 284 14.00 -18.56 4.17
CA ILE A 284 13.19 -17.58 3.44
C ILE A 284 14.11 -16.45 2.98
N PRO A 285 14.18 -16.13 1.68
CA PRO A 285 15.04 -15.05 1.17
C PRO A 285 14.63 -13.70 1.72
N TYR A 286 15.58 -12.94 2.26
CA TYR A 286 15.35 -11.60 2.79
C TYR A 286 16.53 -10.66 2.52
N GLN A 287 16.28 -9.38 2.63
CA GLN A 287 17.29 -8.33 2.58
C GLN A 287 17.04 -7.33 3.71
N TYR A 288 18.11 -6.84 4.36
CA TYR A 288 17.99 -5.72 5.27
C TYR A 288 17.51 -4.48 4.53
N PHE A 289 16.69 -3.67 5.19
CA PHE A 289 16.16 -2.45 4.61
C PHE A 289 16.16 -1.29 5.60
N VAL A 290 16.65 -0.14 5.12
CA VAL A 290 16.57 1.15 5.79
C VAL A 290 15.79 2.08 4.89
N SER A 291 14.69 2.65 5.41
CA SER A 291 13.78 3.49 4.63
C SER A 291 13.90 4.98 5.01
N PRO A 292 13.85 5.88 4.03
CA PRO A 292 13.68 7.30 4.30
C PRO A 292 12.23 7.70 4.64
N GLY A 293 11.25 6.84 4.33
CA GLY A 293 9.82 7.02 4.60
C GLY A 293 9.36 6.15 5.78
N GLY A 294 8.26 6.55 6.43
CA GLY A 294 7.58 5.75 7.47
C GLY A 294 6.53 4.82 6.88
N THR A 295 5.90 4.01 7.73
CA THR A 295 4.74 3.16 7.43
C THR A 295 3.77 3.15 8.61
N ASP A 296 2.63 2.51 8.45
CA ASP A 296 1.67 2.25 9.54
C ASP A 296 2.32 1.61 10.78
N ALA A 297 3.44 0.87 10.62
CA ALA A 297 4.18 0.28 11.74
C ALA A 297 4.67 1.34 12.73
N GLY A 298 5.19 2.48 12.26
CA GLY A 298 5.65 3.55 13.13
C GLY A 298 4.52 4.20 13.94
N LYS A 299 3.30 4.26 13.36
CA LYS A 299 2.13 4.79 14.06
C LYS A 299 1.63 3.82 15.12
N VAL A 300 1.51 2.53 14.77
CA VAL A 300 1.08 1.49 15.72
C VAL A 300 2.11 1.29 16.82
N HIS A 301 3.41 1.30 16.48
CA HIS A 301 4.53 1.16 17.42
C HIS A 301 4.43 2.13 18.62
N THR A 302 3.98 3.35 18.37
CA THR A 302 3.83 4.40 19.40
C THR A 302 2.41 4.56 19.93
N SER A 303 1.49 3.64 19.56
CA SER A 303 0.10 3.66 20.05
C SER A 303 -0.05 2.93 21.38
N LEU A 304 -1.12 3.26 22.11
CA LEU A 304 -1.42 2.69 23.45
C LEU A 304 -0.23 2.84 24.41
N SER A 305 0.25 1.73 24.96
CA SER A 305 1.45 1.68 25.83
C SER A 305 2.73 1.31 25.10
N GLY A 306 2.72 1.35 23.76
CA GLY A 306 3.77 0.83 22.89
C GLY A 306 3.46 -0.59 22.42
N ILE A 307 3.50 -0.83 21.13
CA ILE A 307 3.22 -2.15 20.51
C ILE A 307 4.45 -2.54 19.69
N PRO A 308 5.15 -3.65 20.03
CA PRO A 308 6.23 -4.13 19.19
C PRO A 308 5.73 -4.37 17.77
N SER A 309 6.37 -3.68 16.81
CA SER A 309 5.92 -3.65 15.41
C SER A 309 7.04 -4.00 14.47
N ALA A 310 6.70 -4.59 13.33
CA ALA A 310 7.63 -4.87 12.24
C ALA A 310 6.95 -4.62 10.88
N VAL A 311 7.78 -4.51 9.84
CA VAL A 311 7.31 -4.41 8.44
C VAL A 311 7.77 -5.63 7.68
N ILE A 312 6.85 -6.35 7.07
CA ILE A 312 7.11 -7.38 6.05
C ILE A 312 6.96 -6.69 4.70
N GLY A 313 8.08 -6.19 4.21
CA GLY A 313 8.10 -5.36 3.02
C GLY A 313 8.40 -6.13 1.74
N VAL A 314 8.06 -5.53 0.59
CA VAL A 314 8.60 -5.95 -0.71
C VAL A 314 9.16 -4.75 -1.46
N PRO A 315 10.28 -4.93 -2.18
CA PRO A 315 10.77 -3.85 -3.02
C PRO A 315 9.90 -3.71 -4.27
N ALA A 316 9.47 -2.49 -4.57
CA ALA A 316 8.80 -2.17 -5.81
C ALA A 316 9.45 -0.96 -6.48
N ARG A 317 9.74 -1.05 -7.78
CA ARG A 317 10.29 0.07 -8.55
C ARG A 317 9.21 1.10 -8.82
N TYR A 318 9.59 2.36 -8.79
CA TYR A 318 8.78 3.50 -9.24
C TYR A 318 7.45 3.64 -8.47
N ILE A 319 7.41 3.27 -7.18
CA ILE A 319 6.25 3.57 -6.33
C ILE A 319 5.93 5.06 -6.35
N HIS A 320 4.73 5.47 -5.95
CA HIS A 320 4.25 6.85 -6.05
C HIS A 320 4.28 7.41 -7.48
N SER A 321 3.97 6.53 -8.44
CA SER A 321 3.76 6.89 -9.85
C SER A 321 2.62 6.05 -10.43
N SER A 322 2.23 6.36 -11.68
CA SER A 322 1.23 5.56 -12.40
C SER A 322 1.72 4.15 -12.79
N ASN A 323 3.04 3.89 -12.69
CA ASN A 323 3.65 2.66 -13.17
C ASN A 323 4.69 2.16 -12.16
N SER A 324 4.41 1.06 -11.49
CA SER A 324 5.30 0.42 -10.54
C SER A 324 5.55 -1.03 -10.93
N ILE A 325 6.71 -1.58 -10.57
CA ILE A 325 7.10 -2.97 -10.92
C ILE A 325 7.38 -3.76 -9.65
N LEU A 326 6.67 -4.86 -9.48
CA LEU A 326 6.88 -5.84 -8.42
C LEU A 326 7.46 -7.13 -8.99
N HIS A 327 8.25 -7.86 -8.19
CA HIS A 327 8.78 -9.18 -8.52
C HIS A 327 8.04 -10.28 -7.74
N VAL A 328 7.57 -11.31 -8.43
CA VAL A 328 6.72 -12.36 -7.83
C VAL A 328 7.46 -13.22 -6.78
N ASP A 329 8.78 -13.36 -6.87
CA ASP A 329 9.56 -14.12 -5.89
C ASP A 329 9.68 -13.36 -4.56
N ASP A 330 9.73 -12.01 -4.59
CA ASP A 330 9.72 -11.19 -3.37
C ASP A 330 8.38 -11.30 -2.65
N TYR A 331 7.28 -11.30 -3.42
CA TYR A 331 5.95 -11.58 -2.89
C TYR A 331 5.86 -12.97 -2.23
N ALA A 332 6.38 -14.00 -2.90
CA ALA A 332 6.37 -15.36 -2.37
C ALA A 332 7.14 -15.44 -1.04
N ALA A 333 8.31 -14.81 -0.95
CA ALA A 333 9.09 -14.75 0.28
C ALA A 333 8.36 -14.01 1.41
N ALA A 334 7.68 -12.88 1.10
CA ALA A 334 6.88 -12.15 2.07
C ALA A 334 5.68 -12.96 2.56
N LYS A 335 4.98 -13.68 1.66
CA LYS A 335 3.86 -14.57 2.00
C LYS A 335 4.31 -15.69 2.91
N GLU A 336 5.38 -16.38 2.55
CA GLU A 336 5.95 -17.45 3.37
C GLU A 336 6.37 -16.95 4.75
N MET A 337 7.01 -15.79 4.79
CA MET A 337 7.46 -15.16 6.04
C MET A 337 6.29 -14.85 6.98
N ILE A 338 5.29 -14.09 6.55
CA ILE A 338 4.19 -13.72 7.44
C ILE A 338 3.36 -14.94 7.87
N THR A 339 3.15 -15.91 6.98
CA THR A 339 2.41 -17.15 7.30
C THR A 339 3.16 -17.97 8.37
N THR A 340 4.47 -18.11 8.24
CA THR A 340 5.31 -18.84 9.19
C THR A 340 5.34 -18.14 10.56
N LEU A 341 5.48 -16.80 10.58
CA LEU A 341 5.42 -16.00 11.81
C LEU A 341 4.10 -16.24 12.57
N ILE A 342 2.96 -16.15 11.88
CA ILE A 342 1.64 -16.31 12.52
C ILE A 342 1.46 -17.72 13.08
N ARG A 343 1.91 -18.77 12.39
CA ARG A 343 1.86 -20.15 12.89
C ARG A 343 2.74 -20.39 14.13
N GLY A 344 3.87 -19.68 14.23
CA GLY A 344 4.81 -19.83 15.34
C GLY A 344 4.62 -18.87 16.51
N LEU A 345 3.68 -17.93 16.43
CA LEU A 345 3.56 -16.84 17.40
C LEU A 345 2.57 -17.20 18.52
N ASP A 346 3.05 -18.00 19.47
CA ASP A 346 2.34 -18.38 20.69
C ASP A 346 2.64 -17.42 21.85
N LYS A 347 2.04 -17.67 23.01
CA LYS A 347 2.25 -16.91 24.25
C LYS A 347 3.72 -16.88 24.68
N THR A 348 4.43 -17.99 24.59
CA THR A 348 5.84 -18.11 24.99
C THR A 348 6.73 -17.27 24.09
N THR A 349 6.49 -17.33 22.78
CA THR A 349 7.21 -16.54 21.77
C THR A 349 6.94 -15.05 22.00
N PHE A 350 5.68 -14.67 22.25
CA PHE A 350 5.33 -13.28 22.56
C PHE A 350 6.04 -12.74 23.80
N GLU A 351 6.04 -13.51 24.91
CA GLU A 351 6.74 -13.10 26.14
C GLU A 351 8.27 -13.01 25.91
N THR A 352 8.83 -13.87 25.08
CA THR A 352 10.25 -13.80 24.70
C THR A 352 10.54 -12.51 23.92
N ILE A 353 9.70 -12.15 22.94
CA ILE A 353 9.83 -10.90 22.19
C ILE A 353 9.77 -9.71 23.14
N LYS A 354 8.77 -9.66 24.01
CA LYS A 354 8.55 -8.56 24.96
C LYS A 354 9.69 -8.38 25.95
N ASN A 355 10.24 -9.47 26.48
CA ASN A 355 11.33 -9.44 27.46
C ASN A 355 12.68 -9.11 26.84
N ASN A 356 12.78 -9.10 25.50
CA ASN A 356 13.97 -8.75 24.73
C ASN A 356 13.91 -7.30 24.18
N ALA A 357 13.24 -6.41 24.88
CA ALA A 357 13.08 -5.00 24.51
C ALA A 357 14.43 -4.23 24.50
#